data_c6db4cc64045d574a7f8ce96a2ad63f6
#
_entry.id   c6db4cc64045d574a7f8ce96a2ad63f6
#
_cell.length_a   1.000
_cell.length_b   1.000
_cell.length_c   1.000
_cell.angle_alpha   90.00
_cell.angle_beta   90.00
_cell.angle_gamma   90.00
#
_symmetry.space_group_name_H-M   'P 1'
#
loop_
_entity.id
_entity.type
_entity.pdbx_description
1 polymer ?
#
loop_
_entity_poly.entity_id
_entity_poly.type
_entity_poly.pdbx_seq_one_letter_code
_entity_poly.pdbx_strand_id
1 'polypeptide(L)'
;MEISASALTAQRLRMNVTAENLANAETTKTPDGTPYRRKEVVLESVPGNGGFGAQLSKAMGGGSGVAPGGVQAKAITEDPTQGKLVYDPSHPDADAQGYVRMPNVDTVTEMVDLIDAQRAYEANVTAMSASKQMFAKTLEILR
;
A
#
# COMPACT_ATOMS: atom_id res chain seq x y z
N MET A 1 16.26 8.88 7.27
CA MET A 1 15.26 8.40 8.25
C MET A 1 13.83 8.74 7.83
N GLU A 2 13.51 9.94 7.38
CA GLU A 2 12.15 10.33 6.96
C GLU A 2 11.60 9.42 5.84
N ILE A 3 12.43 9.09 4.83
CA ILE A 3 12.05 8.22 3.71
C ILE A 3 11.62 6.83 4.22
N SER A 4 12.42 6.22 5.12
CA SER A 4 12.07 4.91 5.67
C SER A 4 10.83 4.98 6.57
N ALA A 5 10.61 6.09 7.29
CA ALA A 5 9.41 6.28 8.10
C ALA A 5 8.15 6.41 7.22
N SER A 6 8.22 7.17 6.13
CA SER A 6 7.12 7.29 5.17
C SER A 6 6.81 5.94 4.49
N ALA A 7 7.85 5.17 4.12
CA ALA A 7 7.70 3.84 3.56
C ALA A 7 7.04 2.86 4.55
N LEU A 8 7.40 2.91 5.84
CA LEU A 8 6.76 2.08 6.87
C LEU A 8 5.27 2.39 7.00
N THR A 9 4.90 3.68 6.97
CA THR A 9 3.49 4.09 7.03
C THR A 9 2.71 3.60 5.81
N ALA A 10 3.28 3.73 4.62
CA ALA A 10 2.68 3.29 3.37
C ALA A 10 2.50 1.75 3.33
N GLN A 11 3.52 0.99 3.73
CA GLN A 11 3.45 -0.47 3.75
C GLN A 11 2.47 -0.99 4.81
N ARG A 12 2.38 -0.33 5.97
CA ARG A 12 1.37 -0.66 6.97
C ARG A 12 -0.05 -0.46 6.44
N LEU A 13 -0.29 0.65 5.73
CA LEU A 13 -1.60 0.89 5.11
C LEU A 13 -1.91 -0.16 4.05
N ARG A 14 -0.93 -0.52 3.22
CA ARG A 14 -1.07 -1.56 2.21
C ARG A 14 -1.42 -2.91 2.85
N MET A 15 -0.70 -3.31 3.90
CA MET A 15 -1.03 -4.54 4.65
C MET A 15 -2.45 -4.53 5.20
N ASN A 16 -2.91 -3.41 5.76
CA ASN A 16 -4.26 -3.30 6.30
C ASN A 16 -5.33 -3.45 5.21
N VAL A 17 -5.15 -2.80 4.05
CA VAL A 17 -6.09 -2.90 2.93
C VAL A 17 -6.11 -4.30 2.32
N THR A 18 -4.94 -4.93 2.15
CA THR A 18 -4.84 -6.31 1.67
C THR A 18 -5.49 -7.30 2.65
N ALA A 19 -5.31 -7.10 3.96
CA ALA A 19 -5.98 -7.91 4.99
C ALA A 19 -7.51 -7.71 4.96
N GLU A 20 -7.99 -6.48 4.73
CA GLU A 20 -9.41 -6.19 4.55
C GLU A 20 -9.97 -6.89 3.32
N ASN A 21 -9.26 -6.86 2.18
CA ASN A 21 -9.64 -7.58 0.97
C ASN A 21 -9.74 -9.09 1.24
N LEU A 22 -8.73 -9.65 1.91
CA LEU A 22 -8.71 -11.08 2.22
C LEU A 22 -9.85 -11.48 3.16
N ALA A 23 -10.14 -10.68 4.19
CA ALA A 23 -11.24 -10.92 5.11
C ALA A 23 -12.62 -10.87 4.41
N ASN A 24 -12.75 -10.07 3.35
CA ASN A 24 -13.98 -9.88 2.60
C ASN A 24 -14.01 -10.66 1.26
N ALA A 25 -13.08 -11.57 1.04
CA ALA A 25 -12.99 -12.33 -0.21
C ALA A 25 -14.24 -13.17 -0.54
N GLU A 26 -15.02 -13.52 0.48
CA GLU A 26 -16.28 -14.28 0.35
C GLU A 26 -17.52 -13.44 0.66
N THR A 27 -17.38 -12.14 0.90
CA THR A 27 -18.50 -11.27 1.27
C THR A 27 -19.33 -10.90 0.04
N THR A 28 -20.42 -11.61 -0.17
CA THR A 28 -21.34 -11.45 -1.31
C THR A 28 -22.23 -10.22 -1.20
N LYS A 29 -22.46 -9.72 0.03
CA LYS A 29 -23.34 -8.59 0.28
C LYS A 29 -22.80 -7.66 1.35
N THR A 30 -22.56 -6.41 0.98
CA THR A 30 -22.23 -5.30 1.88
C THR A 30 -23.50 -4.61 2.36
N PRO A 31 -23.47 -3.69 3.35
CA PRO A 31 -24.62 -2.90 3.76
C PRO A 31 -25.31 -2.16 2.61
N ASP A 32 -24.58 -1.85 1.55
CA ASP A 32 -25.09 -1.18 0.34
C ASP A 32 -25.79 -2.14 -0.62
N GLY A 33 -25.87 -3.45 -0.28
CA GLY A 33 -26.54 -4.47 -1.09
C GLY A 33 -25.72 -4.96 -2.31
N THR A 34 -24.48 -4.51 -2.45
CA THR A 34 -23.54 -4.94 -3.52
C THR A 34 -22.48 -5.87 -2.97
N PRO A 35 -21.87 -6.74 -3.79
CA PRO A 35 -20.72 -7.52 -3.35
C PRO A 35 -19.54 -6.62 -3.01
N TYR A 36 -18.66 -7.11 -2.12
CA TYR A 36 -17.44 -6.39 -1.78
C TYR A 36 -16.57 -6.15 -3.01
N ARG A 37 -15.94 -4.99 -3.10
CA ARG A 37 -15.01 -4.63 -4.17
C ARG A 37 -13.60 -4.57 -3.62
N ARG A 38 -12.65 -5.12 -4.37
CA ARG A 38 -11.23 -5.06 -4.06
C ARG A 38 -10.80 -3.61 -3.91
N LYS A 39 -10.11 -3.29 -2.80
CA LYS A 39 -9.50 -1.98 -2.57
C LYS A 39 -8.01 -2.04 -2.88
N GLU A 40 -7.48 -0.97 -3.45
CA GLU A 40 -6.08 -0.83 -3.78
C GLU A 40 -5.55 0.50 -3.26
N VAL A 41 -4.32 0.48 -2.70
CA VAL A 41 -3.65 1.68 -2.20
C VAL A 41 -2.80 2.27 -3.31
N VAL A 42 -3.16 3.48 -3.76
CA VAL A 42 -2.36 4.24 -4.71
C VAL A 42 -1.27 4.99 -3.95
N LEU A 43 -0.02 4.63 -4.24
CA LEU A 43 1.15 5.28 -3.66
C LEU A 43 1.71 6.31 -4.63
N GLU A 44 2.09 7.46 -4.10
CA GLU A 44 2.74 8.54 -4.87
C GLU A 44 4.06 8.93 -4.21
N SER A 45 5.07 9.20 -5.01
CA SER A 45 6.33 9.73 -4.52
C SER A 45 6.13 11.20 -4.13
N VAL A 46 6.45 11.54 -2.89
CA VAL A 46 6.49 12.94 -2.45
C VAL A 46 7.86 13.48 -2.79
N PRO A 47 7.96 14.55 -3.62
CA PRO A 47 9.24 15.19 -3.85
C PRO A 47 9.79 15.70 -2.52
N GLY A 48 11.03 15.33 -2.21
CA GLY A 48 11.70 15.84 -1.01
C GLY A 48 11.72 17.36 -1.04
N ASN A 49 11.59 17.96 0.13
CA ASN A 49 11.70 19.40 0.26
C ASN A 49 13.11 19.80 -0.19
N GLY A 50 13.20 20.20 -1.47
CA GLY A 50 14.47 20.52 -2.10
C GLY A 50 15.15 21.66 -1.35
N GLY A 51 16.08 21.32 -0.47
CA GLY A 51 16.91 22.28 0.20
C GLY A 51 17.59 23.22 -0.79
N PHE A 52 18.39 24.15 -0.30
CA PHE A 52 19.09 25.16 -1.09
C PHE A 52 19.74 24.60 -2.38
N GLY A 53 20.21 23.35 -2.36
CA GLY A 53 20.79 22.69 -3.56
C GLY A 53 19.81 22.51 -4.72
N ALA A 54 18.54 22.19 -4.45
CA ALA A 54 17.53 22.06 -5.50
C ALA A 54 17.08 23.43 -6.03
N GLN A 55 17.04 24.44 -5.19
CA GLN A 55 16.80 25.84 -5.58
C GLN A 55 17.96 26.35 -6.47
N LEU A 56 19.19 26.04 -6.09
CA LEU A 56 20.39 26.42 -6.84
C LEU A 56 20.46 25.71 -8.21
N SER A 57 20.18 24.41 -8.26
CA SER A 57 20.16 23.65 -9.54
C SER A 57 19.08 24.17 -10.48
N LYS A 58 17.93 24.57 -9.95
CA LYS A 58 16.85 25.20 -10.72
C LYS A 58 17.24 26.58 -11.24
N ALA A 59 17.99 27.36 -10.46
CA ALA A 59 18.46 28.68 -10.85
C ALA A 59 19.62 28.60 -11.89
N MET A 60 20.42 27.52 -11.88
CA MET A 60 21.52 27.29 -12.80
C MET A 60 21.11 26.58 -14.10
N GLY A 61 19.80 26.38 -14.34
CA GLY A 61 19.30 25.72 -15.56
C GLY A 61 19.61 24.22 -15.62
N GLY A 62 20.09 23.63 -14.55
CA GLY A 62 20.26 22.19 -14.41
C GLY A 62 18.89 21.52 -14.23
N GLY A 63 18.65 20.42 -14.98
CA GLY A 63 17.39 19.68 -14.94
C GLY A 63 16.98 19.34 -13.50
N SER A 64 15.68 19.29 -13.26
CA SER A 64 15.07 18.99 -11.96
C SER A 64 15.64 17.72 -11.35
N GLY A 65 16.73 17.84 -10.60
CA GLY A 65 17.15 16.83 -9.65
C GLY A 65 16.05 16.77 -8.58
N VAL A 66 15.11 15.85 -8.74
CA VAL A 66 14.11 15.59 -7.72
C VAL A 66 14.86 15.15 -6.48
N ALA A 67 14.89 15.99 -5.45
CA ALA A 67 15.47 15.60 -4.17
C ALA A 67 14.77 14.30 -3.71
N PRO A 68 15.52 13.32 -3.19
CA PRO A 68 14.92 12.08 -2.72
C PRO A 68 13.88 12.40 -1.65
N GLY A 69 12.63 12.18 -1.99
CA GLY A 69 11.46 12.37 -1.12
C GLY A 69 11.02 11.03 -0.54
N GLY A 70 9.94 11.07 0.19
CA GLY A 70 9.30 9.87 0.73
C GLY A 70 8.22 9.32 -0.20
N VAL A 71 7.45 8.38 0.32
CA VAL A 71 6.25 7.80 -0.29
C VAL A 71 5.04 8.18 0.55
N GLN A 72 3.97 8.55 -0.10
CA GLN A 72 2.70 8.83 0.56
C GLN A 72 1.57 8.06 -0.11
N ALA A 73 0.62 7.57 0.69
CA ALA A 73 -0.64 7.06 0.16
C ALA A 73 -1.49 8.25 -0.31
N LYS A 74 -1.80 8.28 -1.60
CA LYS A 74 -2.62 9.32 -2.21
C LYS A 74 -4.10 9.04 -2.03
N ALA A 75 -4.51 7.81 -2.28
CA ALA A 75 -5.89 7.39 -2.20
C ALA A 75 -5.99 5.88 -1.99
N ILE A 76 -7.14 5.44 -1.50
CA ILE A 76 -7.58 4.06 -1.58
C ILE A 76 -8.68 4.05 -2.65
N THR A 77 -8.48 3.27 -3.71
CA THR A 77 -9.43 3.15 -4.83
C THR A 77 -10.05 1.77 -4.82
N GLU A 78 -11.33 1.71 -5.19
CA GLU A 78 -12.01 0.44 -5.41
C GLU A 78 -11.83 0.02 -6.88
N ASP A 79 -11.55 -1.26 -7.09
CA ASP A 79 -11.47 -1.84 -8.42
C ASP A 79 -12.90 -1.94 -9.01
N PRO A 80 -13.18 -1.29 -10.16
CA PRO A 80 -14.48 -1.34 -10.80
C PRO A 80 -14.79 -2.70 -11.45
N THR A 81 -13.83 -3.60 -11.52
CA THR A 81 -13.98 -4.90 -12.16
C THR A 81 -15.05 -5.73 -11.43
N GLN A 82 -15.94 -6.32 -12.20
CA GLN A 82 -16.98 -7.18 -11.64
C GLN A 82 -16.40 -8.54 -11.24
N GLY A 83 -16.81 -9.02 -10.08
CA GLY A 83 -16.45 -10.33 -9.58
C GLY A 83 -17.08 -11.48 -10.37
N LYS A 84 -16.65 -12.70 -10.08
CA LYS A 84 -17.11 -13.92 -10.76
C LYS A 84 -18.56 -14.25 -10.41
N LEU A 85 -19.33 -14.74 -11.37
CA LEU A 85 -20.64 -15.33 -11.13
C LEU A 85 -20.45 -16.81 -10.83
N VAL A 86 -20.97 -17.28 -9.70
CA VAL A 86 -20.93 -18.68 -9.26
C VAL A 86 -22.38 -19.17 -9.17
N TYR A 87 -22.63 -20.35 -9.74
CA TYR A 87 -23.95 -20.98 -9.64
C TYR A 87 -24.06 -21.72 -8.31
N ASP A 88 -24.83 -21.16 -7.39
CA ASP A 88 -25.16 -21.75 -6.08
C ASP A 88 -26.60 -21.34 -5.69
N PRO A 89 -27.59 -22.14 -6.04
CA PRO A 89 -29.00 -21.87 -5.72
C PRO A 89 -29.33 -22.01 -4.23
N SER A 90 -28.42 -22.59 -3.42
CA SER A 90 -28.62 -22.73 -1.97
C SER A 90 -28.17 -21.50 -1.18
N HIS A 91 -27.43 -20.61 -1.83
CA HIS A 91 -26.91 -19.41 -1.18
C HIS A 91 -28.03 -18.39 -0.91
N PRO A 92 -28.05 -17.75 0.28
CA PRO A 92 -29.10 -16.77 0.64
C PRO A 92 -29.14 -15.54 -0.27
N ASP A 93 -28.02 -15.18 -0.90
CA ASP A 93 -27.90 -14.03 -1.81
C ASP A 93 -27.98 -14.43 -3.30
N ALA A 94 -28.45 -15.67 -3.61
CA ALA A 94 -28.65 -16.11 -4.98
C ALA A 94 -29.78 -15.30 -5.66
N ASP A 95 -29.56 -14.95 -6.92
CA ASP A 95 -30.60 -14.32 -7.73
C ASP A 95 -31.70 -15.34 -8.15
N ALA A 96 -32.72 -14.88 -8.86
CA ALA A 96 -33.82 -15.73 -9.32
C ALA A 96 -33.39 -16.87 -10.26
N GLN A 97 -32.16 -16.84 -10.76
CA GLN A 97 -31.56 -17.82 -11.66
C GLN A 97 -30.57 -18.75 -10.94
N GLY A 98 -30.35 -18.52 -9.62
CA GLY A 98 -29.44 -19.32 -8.80
C GLY A 98 -27.97 -18.93 -8.91
N TYR A 99 -27.68 -17.74 -9.40
CA TYR A 99 -26.31 -17.22 -9.47
C TYR A 99 -26.02 -16.25 -8.33
N VAL A 100 -24.81 -16.37 -7.78
CA VAL A 100 -24.27 -15.45 -6.77
C VAL A 100 -23.09 -14.70 -7.38
N ARG A 101 -23.04 -13.38 -7.17
CA ARG A 101 -21.90 -12.58 -7.57
C ARG A 101 -20.91 -12.53 -6.43
N MET A 102 -19.74 -13.15 -6.63
CA MET A 102 -18.63 -13.11 -5.68
C MET A 102 -17.84 -11.81 -5.80
N PRO A 103 -17.10 -11.40 -4.76
CA PRO A 103 -16.12 -10.31 -4.85
C PRO A 103 -15.07 -10.54 -5.94
N ASN A 104 -14.48 -9.46 -6.44
CA ASN A 104 -13.35 -9.51 -7.38
C ASN A 104 -11.99 -9.65 -6.66
N VAL A 105 -11.94 -10.43 -5.59
CA VAL A 105 -10.75 -10.67 -4.76
C VAL A 105 -10.21 -12.06 -5.05
N ASP A 106 -8.94 -12.15 -5.41
CA ASP A 106 -8.23 -13.43 -5.50
C ASP A 106 -7.39 -13.63 -4.23
N THR A 107 -7.80 -14.56 -3.39
CA THR A 107 -7.17 -14.85 -2.10
C THR A 107 -5.69 -15.19 -2.22
N VAL A 108 -5.28 -15.87 -3.28
CA VAL A 108 -3.87 -16.24 -3.48
C VAL A 108 -3.04 -15.00 -3.79
N THR A 109 -3.53 -14.15 -4.68
CA THR A 109 -2.86 -12.88 -5.02
C THR A 109 -2.77 -11.95 -3.81
N GLU A 110 -3.85 -11.80 -3.04
CA GLU A 110 -3.84 -10.97 -1.84
C GLU A 110 -2.87 -11.51 -0.77
N MET A 111 -2.76 -12.84 -0.60
CA MET A 111 -1.77 -13.42 0.31
C MET A 111 -0.32 -13.11 -0.11
N VAL A 112 -0.02 -13.18 -1.41
CA VAL A 112 1.31 -12.83 -1.94
C VAL A 112 1.58 -11.33 -1.71
N ASP A 113 0.62 -10.46 -2.01
CA ASP A 113 0.73 -9.02 -1.78
C ASP A 113 0.95 -8.69 -0.29
N LEU A 114 0.29 -9.42 0.61
CA LEU A 114 0.48 -9.27 2.06
C LEU A 114 1.91 -9.64 2.49
N ILE A 115 2.43 -10.78 1.99
CA ILE A 115 3.80 -11.22 2.29
C ILE A 115 4.82 -10.23 1.74
N ASP A 116 4.62 -9.70 0.55
CA ASP A 116 5.51 -8.72 -0.05
C ASP A 116 5.52 -7.40 0.73
N ALA A 117 4.35 -6.93 1.15
CA ALA A 117 4.23 -5.73 1.98
C ALA A 117 4.90 -5.93 3.36
N GLN A 118 4.76 -7.13 3.96
CA GLN A 118 5.42 -7.47 5.22
C GLN A 118 6.95 -7.48 5.07
N ARG A 119 7.47 -8.12 4.03
CA ARG A 119 8.93 -8.13 3.76
C ARG A 119 9.48 -6.73 3.53
N ALA A 120 8.76 -5.91 2.78
CA ALA A 120 9.15 -4.52 2.56
C ALA A 120 9.13 -3.70 3.88
N TYR A 121 8.14 -3.95 4.75
CA TYR A 121 8.08 -3.34 6.06
C TYR A 121 9.29 -3.73 6.94
N GLU A 122 9.61 -5.02 7.05
CA GLU A 122 10.74 -5.54 7.82
C GLU A 122 12.09 -4.99 7.31
N ALA A 123 12.26 -4.91 5.99
CA ALA A 123 13.44 -4.31 5.37
C ALA A 123 13.63 -2.83 5.77
N ASN A 124 12.55 -2.04 5.77
CA ASN A 124 12.58 -0.64 6.18
C ASN A 124 12.85 -0.47 7.68
N VAL A 125 12.32 -1.35 8.55
CA VAL A 125 12.64 -1.39 9.99
C VAL A 125 14.13 -1.66 10.20
N THR A 126 14.67 -2.64 9.48
CA THR A 126 16.11 -2.97 9.54
C THR A 126 16.98 -1.81 9.07
N ALA A 127 16.62 -1.17 7.97
CA ALA A 127 17.35 0.00 7.46
C ALA A 127 17.30 1.18 8.46
N MET A 128 16.15 1.40 9.12
CA MET A 128 16.04 2.43 10.15
C MET A 128 16.89 2.12 11.38
N SER A 129 16.92 0.86 11.84
CA SER A 129 17.72 0.44 12.99
C SER A 129 19.22 0.54 12.69
N ALA A 130 19.67 0.14 11.49
CA ALA A 130 21.04 0.30 11.04
C ALA A 130 21.46 1.79 10.99
N SER A 131 20.58 2.66 10.50
CA SER A 131 20.83 4.11 10.49
C SER A 131 20.99 4.66 11.92
N LYS A 132 20.15 4.23 12.88
CA LYS A 132 20.27 4.63 14.29
C LYS A 132 21.61 4.18 14.89
N GLN A 133 22.03 2.94 14.62
CA GLN A 133 23.31 2.42 15.10
C GLN A 133 24.51 3.17 14.52
N MET A 134 24.45 3.54 13.23
CA MET A 134 25.48 4.38 12.62
C MET A 134 25.58 5.74 13.30
N PHE A 135 24.44 6.39 13.57
CA PHE A 135 24.42 7.67 14.30
C PHE A 135 25.02 7.53 15.70
N ALA A 136 24.64 6.48 16.45
CA ALA A 136 25.17 6.25 17.78
C ALA A 136 26.69 6.08 17.77
N LYS A 137 27.23 5.27 16.84
CA LYS A 137 28.67 5.08 16.68
C LYS A 137 29.41 6.35 16.25
N THR A 138 28.80 7.17 15.40
CA THR A 138 29.39 8.45 15.00
C THR A 138 29.51 9.39 16.20
N LEU A 139 28.54 9.41 17.10
CA LEU A 139 28.60 10.20 18.33
C LEU A 139 29.65 9.69 19.31
N GLU A 140 29.89 8.37 19.38
CA GLU A 140 30.96 7.79 20.20
C GLU A 140 32.34 8.18 19.70
N ILE A 141 32.56 8.29 18.39
CA ILE A 141 33.83 8.69 17.79
C ILE A 141 34.17 10.17 18.04
N LEU A 142 33.12 11.01 18.21
CA LEU A 142 33.25 12.44 18.45
C LEU A 142 33.42 12.82 19.94
N ARG A 143 33.40 11.84 20.82
CA ARG A 143 33.62 11.98 22.28
C ARG A 143 34.98 11.54 22.71
#